data_6c6458ffd7d284b06d267b111d875b78
#
_entry.id   6c6458ffd7d284b06d267b111d875b78
#
_cell.length_a   1.000
_cell.length_b   1.000
_cell.length_c   1.000
_cell.angle_alpha   90.00
_cell.angle_beta   90.00
_cell.angle_gamma   90.00
#
_symmetry.space_group_name_H-M   'P 1'
#
loop_
_entity.id
_entity.type
_entity.pdbx_description
1 polymer ?
#
loop_
_entity_poly.entity_id
_entity_poly.type
_entity_poly.pdbx_seq_one_letter_code
_entity_poly.pdbx_strand_id
1 'polypeptide(L)'
;MVDKESVEKICEQIREDGEREIASILEKARSTAADIIGKAEVKRDEAKEKIMREAKERGETESRRLLSSVNIEVRRAKLKSREEVVGVIRKNVEKELAGIRESGDYP
;
A
#
# COMPACT_ATOMS: atom_id res chain seq x y z
N MET A 1 -17.11 -55.44 -54.75
CA MET A 1 -18.18 -54.47 -54.45
C MET A 1 -18.21 -54.26 -52.96
N VAL A 2 -17.99 -53.06 -52.50
CA VAL A 2 -18.10 -52.73 -51.09
C VAL A 2 -19.58 -52.67 -50.73
N ASP A 3 -19.99 -53.44 -49.76
CA ASP A 3 -21.35 -53.51 -49.26
C ASP A 3 -21.73 -52.15 -48.65
N LYS A 4 -22.96 -51.71 -48.94
CA LYS A 4 -23.50 -50.43 -48.43
C LYS A 4 -23.48 -50.38 -46.89
N GLU A 5 -23.77 -51.48 -46.23
CA GLU A 5 -23.66 -51.58 -44.76
C GLU A 5 -22.22 -51.39 -44.22
N SER A 6 -21.23 -51.92 -44.97
CA SER A 6 -19.82 -51.74 -44.61
C SER A 6 -19.37 -50.28 -44.72
N VAL A 7 -19.83 -49.58 -45.76
CA VAL A 7 -19.57 -48.14 -45.95
C VAL A 7 -20.21 -47.32 -44.84
N GLU A 8 -21.46 -47.64 -44.48
CA GLU A 8 -22.18 -46.96 -43.38
C GLU A 8 -21.49 -47.18 -42.03
N LYS A 9 -20.99 -48.39 -41.77
CA LYS A 9 -20.23 -48.69 -40.55
C LYS A 9 -18.92 -47.91 -40.49
N ILE A 10 -18.21 -47.79 -41.61
CA ILE A 10 -16.97 -47.02 -41.69
C ILE A 10 -17.25 -45.52 -41.45
N CYS A 11 -18.29 -44.98 -42.06
CA CYS A 11 -18.69 -43.58 -41.85
C CYS A 11 -19.10 -43.32 -40.41
N GLU A 12 -19.83 -44.22 -39.78
CA GLU A 12 -20.24 -44.11 -38.39
C GLU A 12 -19.03 -44.19 -37.45
N GLN A 13 -18.06 -45.09 -37.73
CA GLN A 13 -16.83 -45.21 -36.98
C GLN A 13 -15.97 -43.95 -37.06
N ILE A 14 -15.87 -43.36 -38.25
CA ILE A 14 -15.14 -42.08 -38.45
C ILE A 14 -15.81 -40.97 -37.67
N ARG A 15 -17.12 -40.89 -37.66
CA ARG A 15 -17.87 -39.89 -36.90
C ARG A 15 -17.69 -40.06 -35.39
N GLU A 16 -17.79 -41.30 -34.88
CA GLU A 16 -17.55 -41.61 -33.46
C GLU A 16 -16.14 -41.26 -33.03
N ASP A 17 -15.13 -41.60 -33.84
CA ASP A 17 -13.73 -41.26 -33.59
C ASP A 17 -13.51 -39.75 -33.59
N GLY A 18 -14.14 -39.04 -34.53
CA GLY A 18 -14.11 -37.59 -34.60
C GLY A 18 -14.77 -36.92 -33.37
N GLU A 19 -15.90 -37.44 -32.92
CA GLU A 19 -16.59 -36.95 -31.72
C GLU A 19 -15.75 -37.17 -30.46
N ARG A 20 -15.08 -38.31 -30.31
CA ARG A 20 -14.16 -38.60 -29.21
C ARG A 20 -12.95 -37.68 -29.23
N GLU A 21 -12.41 -37.44 -30.42
CA GLU A 21 -11.27 -36.51 -30.56
C GLU A 21 -11.65 -35.08 -30.19
N ILE A 22 -12.82 -34.61 -30.63
CA ILE A 22 -13.39 -33.32 -30.27
C ILE A 22 -13.58 -33.23 -28.75
N ALA A 23 -14.18 -34.25 -28.15
CA ALA A 23 -14.38 -34.29 -26.69
C ALA A 23 -13.05 -34.24 -25.93
N SER A 24 -12.02 -34.95 -26.40
CA SER A 24 -10.68 -34.94 -25.83
C SER A 24 -10.01 -33.57 -25.93
N ILE A 25 -10.13 -32.91 -27.06
CA ILE A 25 -9.60 -31.56 -27.32
C ILE A 25 -10.29 -30.55 -26.40
N LEU A 26 -11.62 -30.64 -26.28
CA LEU A 26 -12.39 -29.76 -25.38
C LEU A 26 -12.03 -29.96 -23.92
N GLU A 27 -11.86 -31.21 -23.51
CA GLU A 27 -11.43 -31.55 -22.13
C GLU A 27 -10.05 -30.97 -21.81
N LYS A 28 -9.10 -31.14 -22.72
CA LYS A 28 -7.76 -30.57 -22.58
C LYS A 28 -7.79 -29.03 -22.55
N ALA A 29 -8.60 -28.44 -23.41
CA ALA A 29 -8.78 -26.99 -23.46
C ALA A 29 -9.36 -26.44 -22.13
N ARG A 30 -10.37 -27.12 -21.60
CA ARG A 30 -10.99 -26.76 -20.31
C ARG A 30 -10.02 -26.92 -19.17
N SER A 31 -9.27 -28.01 -19.15
CA SER A 31 -8.24 -28.26 -18.13
C SER A 31 -7.14 -27.21 -18.18
N THR A 32 -6.66 -26.85 -19.36
CA THR A 32 -5.66 -25.79 -19.55
C THR A 32 -6.21 -24.45 -19.13
N ALA A 33 -7.45 -24.13 -19.48
CA ALA A 33 -8.09 -22.88 -19.06
C ALA A 33 -8.26 -22.79 -17.55
N ALA A 34 -8.65 -23.89 -16.88
CA ALA A 34 -8.75 -23.96 -15.44
C ALA A 34 -7.39 -23.74 -14.76
N ASP A 35 -6.31 -24.34 -15.29
CA ASP A 35 -4.96 -24.15 -14.79
C ASP A 35 -4.50 -22.70 -14.94
N ILE A 36 -4.76 -22.09 -16.08
CA ILE A 36 -4.41 -20.67 -16.33
C ILE A 36 -5.15 -19.76 -15.36
N ILE A 37 -6.45 -19.98 -15.18
CA ILE A 37 -7.28 -19.20 -14.25
C ILE A 37 -6.77 -19.39 -12.81
N GLY A 38 -6.50 -20.63 -12.39
CA GLY A 38 -5.97 -20.93 -11.06
C GLY A 38 -4.64 -20.25 -10.78
N LYS A 39 -3.71 -20.29 -11.74
CA LYS A 39 -2.43 -19.58 -11.62
C LYS A 39 -2.59 -18.07 -11.58
N ALA A 40 -3.50 -17.53 -12.39
CA ALA A 40 -3.81 -16.09 -12.38
C ALA A 40 -4.40 -15.64 -11.05
N GLU A 41 -5.28 -16.43 -10.45
CA GLU A 41 -5.86 -16.16 -9.12
C GLU A 41 -4.80 -16.15 -8.03
N VAL A 42 -3.88 -17.12 -8.05
CA VAL A 42 -2.76 -17.18 -7.10
C VAL A 42 -1.87 -15.94 -7.23
N LYS A 43 -1.52 -15.57 -8.46
CA LYS A 43 -0.73 -14.36 -8.72
C LYS A 43 -1.43 -13.08 -8.28
N ARG A 44 -2.74 -13.01 -8.50
CA ARG A 44 -3.56 -11.90 -8.04
C ARG A 44 -3.53 -11.76 -6.52
N ASP A 45 -3.70 -12.87 -5.81
CA ASP A 45 -3.72 -12.89 -4.35
C ASP A 45 -2.35 -12.52 -3.76
N GLU A 46 -1.27 -13.04 -4.35
CA GLU A 46 0.10 -12.68 -3.98
C GLU A 46 0.38 -11.19 -4.22
N ALA A 47 -0.01 -10.67 -5.37
CA ALA A 47 0.12 -9.25 -5.71
C ALA A 47 -0.67 -8.37 -4.75
N LYS A 48 -1.89 -8.77 -4.42
CA LYS A 48 -2.75 -8.08 -3.46
C LYS A 48 -2.11 -8.02 -2.07
N GLU A 49 -1.61 -9.14 -1.56
CA GLU A 49 -0.93 -9.21 -0.27
C GLU A 49 0.31 -8.33 -0.24
N LYS A 50 1.10 -8.35 -1.32
CA LYS A 50 2.29 -7.52 -1.45
C LYS A 50 1.95 -6.03 -1.42
N ILE A 51 0.94 -5.61 -2.20
CA ILE A 51 0.48 -4.22 -2.24
C ILE A 51 -0.03 -3.78 -0.88
N MET A 52 -0.82 -4.60 -0.20
CA MET A 52 -1.34 -4.30 1.13
C MET A 52 -0.23 -4.17 2.17
N ARG A 53 0.77 -5.04 2.11
CA ARG A 53 1.93 -4.98 3.00
C ARG A 53 2.75 -3.72 2.78
N GLU A 54 3.04 -3.40 1.52
CA GLU A 54 3.76 -2.17 1.16
C GLU A 54 2.99 -0.91 1.57
N ALA A 55 1.68 -0.89 1.35
CA ALA A 55 0.83 0.22 1.77
C ALA A 55 0.83 0.40 3.29
N LYS A 56 0.77 -0.68 4.04
CA LYS A 56 0.84 -0.67 5.50
C LYS A 56 2.20 -0.14 5.99
N GLU A 57 3.29 -0.62 5.42
CA GLU A 57 4.65 -0.17 5.75
C GLU A 57 4.84 1.32 5.45
N ARG A 58 4.36 1.78 4.29
CA ARG A 58 4.37 3.20 3.93
C ARG A 58 3.53 4.03 4.89
N GLY A 59 2.35 3.54 5.25
CA GLY A 59 1.46 4.20 6.20
C GLY A 59 2.12 4.34 7.58
N GLU A 60 2.76 3.30 8.07
CA GLU A 60 3.48 3.32 9.35
C GLU A 60 4.67 4.27 9.32
N THR A 61 5.44 4.26 8.22
CA THR A 61 6.58 5.17 8.04
C THR A 61 6.12 6.62 7.99
N GLU A 62 5.08 6.92 7.24
CA GLU A 62 4.53 8.27 7.12
C GLU A 62 3.93 8.75 8.44
N SER A 63 3.25 7.88 9.17
CA SER A 63 2.73 8.16 10.51
C SER A 63 3.85 8.53 11.49
N ARG A 64 4.94 7.78 11.51
CA ARG A 64 6.12 8.08 12.34
C ARG A 64 6.76 9.41 11.95
N ARG A 65 6.86 9.68 10.67
CA ARG A 65 7.39 10.96 10.16
C ARG A 65 6.55 12.13 10.60
N LEU A 66 5.23 12.02 10.48
CA LEU A 66 4.29 13.05 10.94
C LEU A 66 4.38 13.28 12.45
N LEU A 67 4.43 12.21 13.25
CA LEU A 67 4.59 12.30 14.69
C LEU A 67 5.90 12.97 15.08
N SER A 68 7.00 12.63 14.41
CA SER A 68 8.30 13.29 14.62
C SER A 68 8.25 14.77 14.28
N SER A 69 7.60 15.13 13.18
CA SER A 69 7.40 16.51 12.76
C SER A 69 6.59 17.30 13.79
N VAL A 70 5.50 16.73 14.28
CA VAL A 70 4.68 17.34 15.34
C VAL A 70 5.49 17.54 16.61
N ASN A 71 6.29 16.55 17.02
CA ASN A 71 7.15 16.66 18.20
C ASN A 71 8.17 17.78 18.07
N ILE A 72 8.76 17.95 16.88
CA ILE A 72 9.69 19.04 16.60
C ILE A 72 8.97 20.40 16.69
N GLU A 73 7.78 20.52 16.13
CA GLU A 73 6.97 21.73 16.20
C GLU A 73 6.58 22.09 17.63
N VAL A 74 6.19 21.10 18.42
CA VAL A 74 5.88 21.28 19.84
C VAL A 74 7.11 21.80 20.62
N ARG A 75 8.28 21.21 20.39
CA ARG A 75 9.53 21.67 21.00
C ARG A 75 9.88 23.10 20.61
N ARG A 76 9.74 23.43 19.35
CA ARG A 76 9.97 24.80 18.85
C ARG A 76 9.00 25.80 19.48
N ALA A 77 7.73 25.45 19.58
CA ALA A 77 6.73 26.29 20.24
C ALA A 77 7.05 26.51 21.72
N LYS A 78 7.49 25.47 22.45
CA LYS A 78 7.92 25.58 23.84
C LYS A 78 9.15 26.46 24.00
N LEU A 79 10.16 26.29 23.14
CA LEU A 79 11.36 27.12 23.17
C LEU A 79 11.03 28.59 22.86
N LYS A 80 10.20 28.85 21.88
CA LYS A 80 9.73 30.19 21.53
C LYS A 80 8.99 30.83 22.70
N SER A 81 8.10 30.10 23.35
CA SER A 81 7.37 30.55 24.54
C SER A 81 8.32 30.90 25.71
N ARG A 82 9.35 30.08 25.95
CA ARG A 82 10.37 30.34 26.97
C ARG A 82 11.19 31.60 26.64
N GLU A 83 11.58 31.78 25.40
CA GLU A 83 12.29 32.97 24.93
C GLU A 83 11.47 34.22 25.11
N GLU A 84 10.18 34.17 24.83
CA GLU A 84 9.25 35.29 25.03
C GLU A 84 9.13 35.66 26.52
N VAL A 85 8.98 34.65 27.41
CA VAL A 85 8.91 34.86 28.85
C VAL A 85 10.24 35.44 29.39
N VAL A 86 11.36 34.86 28.97
CA VAL A 86 12.70 35.37 29.35
C VAL A 86 12.90 36.80 28.85
N GLY A 87 12.45 37.10 27.63
CA GLY A 87 12.51 38.46 27.09
C GLY A 87 11.70 39.46 27.89
N VAL A 88 10.49 39.11 28.31
CA VAL A 88 9.63 39.93 29.17
C VAL A 88 10.28 40.18 30.52
N ILE A 89 10.82 39.15 31.15
CA ILE A 89 11.51 39.25 32.43
C ILE A 89 12.73 40.17 32.30
N ARG A 90 13.52 40.01 31.25
CA ARG A 90 14.70 40.82 30.99
C ARG A 90 14.34 42.31 30.84
N LYS A 91 13.30 42.59 30.07
CA LYS A 91 12.79 43.98 29.91
C LYS A 91 12.32 44.57 31.23
N ASN A 92 11.60 43.82 32.04
CA ASN A 92 11.16 44.26 33.37
C ASN A 92 12.33 44.55 34.32
N VAL A 93 13.34 43.68 34.31
CA VAL A 93 14.57 43.87 35.10
C VAL A 93 15.33 45.13 34.64
N GLU A 94 15.45 45.36 33.33
CA GLU A 94 16.07 46.53 32.77
C GLU A 94 15.33 47.82 33.16
N LYS A 95 13.99 47.80 33.14
CA LYS A 95 13.17 48.91 33.60
C LYS A 95 13.35 49.23 35.06
N GLU A 96 13.39 48.23 35.92
CA GLU A 96 13.60 48.36 37.37
C GLU A 96 15.00 48.91 37.66
N LEU A 97 16.02 48.45 36.95
CA LEU A 97 17.38 48.93 37.07
C LEU A 97 17.48 50.41 36.61
N ALA A 98 16.84 50.76 35.53
CA ALA A 98 16.77 52.15 35.04
C ALA A 98 16.05 53.05 36.06
N GLY A 99 14.93 52.57 36.64
CA GLY A 99 14.20 53.26 37.70
C GLY A 99 15.04 53.49 38.97
N ILE A 100 15.83 52.52 39.37
CA ILE A 100 16.76 52.65 40.51
C ILE A 100 17.86 53.65 40.23
N ARG A 101 18.39 53.69 39.01
CA ARG A 101 19.37 54.71 38.57
C ARG A 101 18.82 56.13 38.63
N GLU A 102 17.57 56.33 38.15
CA GLU A 102 16.89 57.61 38.12
C GLU A 102 16.49 58.05 39.53
N SER A 103 16.17 57.14 40.43
CA SER A 103 15.79 57.47 41.81
C SER A 103 16.95 57.91 42.71
N GLY A 104 18.20 57.79 42.27
CA GLY A 104 19.38 58.21 43.02
C GLY A 104 19.79 57.28 44.15
N ASP A 105 19.12 56.15 44.35
CA ASP A 105 19.43 55.13 45.34
C ASP A 105 20.57 54.18 44.93
N TYR A 106 21.16 54.43 43.77
CA TYR A 106 22.30 53.66 43.27
C TYR A 106 23.60 54.20 43.89
N PRO A 107 24.36 53.33 44.59
CA PRO A 107 25.63 53.71 45.20
C PRO A 107 26.72 54.11 44.19
#